data_5e56d51494c56dc5e62c36a7753873e4
#
_entry.id   5e56d51494c56dc5e62c36a7753873e4
#
_cell.length_a   1.000
_cell.length_b   1.000
_cell.length_c   1.000
_cell.angle_alpha   90.00
_cell.angle_beta   90.00
_cell.angle_gamma   90.00
#
_symmetry.space_group_name_H-M   'P 1'
#
loop_
_entity.id
_entity.type
_entity.pdbx_description
1 polymer ?
#
loop_
_entity_poly.entity_id
_entity_poly.type
_entity_poly.pdbx_seq_one_letter_code
_entity_poly.pdbx_strand_id
1 'polypeptide(L)'
;MKRSRKYPIHRSRGAKKSILGILAIIFLCSGIAVILLYGVKSRGAARKPEINIAPRKPEINSAIYEASAYLGVPRKNIRFGKETEGQIKNVTIIVNSSFPPAFVNHVFQKFITDAGGIVHDAVEKGWSANKILLAVGDSSGITHRIKLIRRHSAPVESTYVALLIDDFCVRSIRLEQKFFKLGIKFSAGILPSREFTRNIVTLLAEYPNVERIVHLPMEPRGYPDIDPGPDAILTSMSDKRIMELTMKDIDQIPGAVGVSNHMGSLATENQRVMRAVMMILRQRGLFWVDSRTTIYTVFAEIAQELGVKATKIDHLLDPEGFSKEQIEQRLFEYCLGSRGKPAVILNAHVSDTILSILAKDIPVLRRYGVKFIWVSEAIRRKAQWHRKSQKI
;
A
#
# COMPACT_ATOMS: atom_id res chain seq x y z
N MET A 1 -46.13 -22.80 -49.42
CA MET A 1 -45.43 -24.11 -49.35
C MET A 1 -43.96 -23.84 -49.07
N LYS A 2 -43.47 -23.99 -47.84
CA LYS A 2 -42.05 -24.10 -47.50
C LYS A 2 -41.90 -25.13 -46.40
N ARG A 3 -41.18 -26.21 -46.70
CA ARG A 3 -41.00 -27.40 -45.86
C ARG A 3 -40.02 -27.05 -44.71
N SER A 4 -40.39 -27.36 -43.46
CA SER A 4 -39.52 -27.37 -42.30
C SER A 4 -38.71 -28.66 -42.27
N ARG A 5 -37.37 -28.55 -42.16
CA ARG A 5 -36.46 -29.67 -41.88
C ARG A 5 -36.31 -29.85 -40.36
N LYS A 6 -36.76 -31.00 -39.84
CA LYS A 6 -36.45 -31.47 -38.47
C LYS A 6 -35.05 -32.11 -38.45
N TYR A 7 -34.19 -31.71 -37.51
CA TYR A 7 -32.94 -32.38 -37.19
C TYR A 7 -33.16 -33.38 -36.04
N PRO A 8 -32.54 -34.57 -36.04
CA PRO A 8 -32.70 -35.56 -34.98
C PRO A 8 -31.81 -35.23 -33.78
N ILE A 9 -32.38 -35.41 -32.59
CA ILE A 9 -31.67 -35.26 -31.29
C ILE A 9 -30.86 -36.53 -31.02
N HIS A 10 -29.55 -36.45 -31.04
CA HIS A 10 -28.67 -37.54 -30.62
C HIS A 10 -28.57 -37.54 -29.07
N ARG A 11 -29.13 -38.54 -28.42
CA ARG A 11 -28.95 -38.85 -27.00
C ARG A 11 -27.56 -39.49 -26.80
N SER A 12 -26.62 -38.80 -26.21
CA SER A 12 -25.34 -39.39 -25.83
C SER A 12 -25.48 -40.21 -24.53
N ARG A 13 -25.25 -41.50 -24.63
CA ARG A 13 -25.09 -42.44 -23.53
C ARG A 13 -23.61 -42.41 -23.04
N GLY A 14 -23.16 -41.35 -22.39
CA GLY A 14 -21.75 -41.24 -21.96
C GLY A 14 -21.52 -40.76 -20.54
N ALA A 15 -22.50 -40.21 -19.85
CA ALA A 15 -22.31 -39.47 -18.62
C ALA A 15 -22.25 -40.31 -17.32
N LYS A 16 -22.55 -41.60 -17.35
CA LYS A 16 -22.57 -42.45 -16.13
C LYS A 16 -21.24 -43.14 -15.80
N LYS A 17 -20.30 -43.25 -16.74
CA LYS A 17 -18.99 -43.90 -16.48
C LYS A 17 -17.93 -42.96 -15.94
N SER A 18 -18.05 -41.64 -16.11
CA SER A 18 -17.07 -40.69 -15.63
C SER A 18 -17.21 -40.33 -14.14
N ILE A 19 -18.41 -40.38 -13.58
CA ILE A 19 -18.68 -40.08 -12.18
C ILE A 19 -18.10 -41.14 -11.23
N LEU A 20 -18.21 -42.44 -11.64
CA LEU A 20 -17.61 -43.51 -10.85
C LEU A 20 -16.08 -43.47 -10.82
N GLY A 21 -15.44 -43.01 -11.91
CA GLY A 21 -13.98 -42.85 -11.98
C GLY A 21 -13.49 -41.70 -11.09
N ILE A 22 -14.21 -40.59 -11.02
CA ILE A 22 -13.85 -39.44 -10.18
C ILE A 22 -14.02 -39.76 -8.69
N LEU A 23 -15.07 -40.48 -8.31
CA LEU A 23 -15.27 -40.95 -6.93
C LEU A 23 -14.19 -41.95 -6.48
N ALA A 24 -13.71 -42.82 -7.37
CA ALA A 24 -12.64 -43.76 -7.08
C ALA A 24 -11.30 -43.05 -6.86
N ILE A 25 -11.00 -41.97 -7.61
CA ILE A 25 -9.79 -41.17 -7.44
C ILE A 25 -9.83 -40.37 -6.11
N ILE A 26 -10.98 -39.82 -5.73
CA ILE A 26 -11.14 -39.11 -4.45
C ILE A 26 -10.98 -40.07 -3.28
N PHE A 27 -11.50 -41.30 -3.37
CA PHE A 27 -11.29 -42.32 -2.32
C PHE A 27 -9.84 -42.81 -2.23
N LEU A 28 -9.13 -42.91 -3.36
CA LEU A 28 -7.71 -43.29 -3.36
C LEU A 28 -6.81 -42.20 -2.75
N CYS A 29 -7.09 -40.93 -3.07
CA CYS A 29 -6.36 -39.78 -2.50
C CYS A 29 -6.62 -39.60 -1.00
N SER A 30 -7.85 -39.85 -0.52
CA SER A 30 -8.14 -39.81 0.93
C SER A 30 -7.53 -41.00 1.69
N GLY A 31 -7.46 -42.19 1.09
CA GLY A 31 -6.78 -43.35 1.67
C GLY A 31 -5.29 -43.14 1.81
N ILE A 32 -4.62 -42.54 0.81
CA ILE A 32 -3.17 -42.23 0.87
C ILE A 32 -2.88 -41.15 1.91
N ALA A 33 -3.74 -40.15 2.05
CA ALA A 33 -3.61 -39.09 3.07
C ALA A 33 -3.75 -39.66 4.49
N VAL A 34 -4.65 -40.61 4.71
CA VAL A 34 -4.80 -41.30 6.01
C VAL A 34 -3.61 -42.22 6.32
N ILE A 35 -3.05 -42.93 5.33
CA ILE A 35 -1.86 -43.78 5.52
C ILE A 35 -0.63 -42.92 5.80
N LEU A 36 -0.49 -41.72 5.16
CA LEU A 36 0.60 -40.80 5.47
C LEU A 36 0.44 -40.14 6.85
N LEU A 37 -0.78 -39.93 7.34
CA LEU A 37 -1.05 -39.38 8.67
C LEU A 37 -0.85 -40.45 9.78
N TYR A 38 -1.13 -41.72 9.50
CA TYR A 38 -0.94 -42.82 10.47
C TYR A 38 0.45 -43.44 10.40
N GLY A 39 1.13 -43.44 9.25
CA GLY A 39 2.48 -43.98 9.09
C GLY A 39 3.60 -43.16 9.73
N VAL A 40 3.34 -41.91 10.09
CA VAL A 40 4.30 -41.00 10.76
C VAL A 40 4.26 -41.16 12.30
N LYS A 41 3.31 -41.90 12.86
CA LYS A 41 3.11 -41.97 14.31
C LYS A 41 3.97 -43.06 15.04
N SER A 42 4.87 -43.76 14.36
CA SER A 42 5.64 -44.88 14.99
C SER A 42 7.16 -44.79 14.84
N ARG A 43 7.73 -43.62 14.52
CA ARG A 43 9.18 -43.42 14.70
C ARG A 43 9.36 -42.27 15.66
N GLY A 44 10.01 -42.56 16.82
CA GLY A 44 10.20 -41.68 17.95
C GLY A 44 10.51 -40.24 17.55
N ALA A 45 9.53 -39.38 17.71
CA ALA A 45 9.72 -37.96 17.59
C ALA A 45 10.66 -37.52 18.70
N ALA A 46 11.90 -37.19 18.36
CA ALA A 46 12.73 -36.37 19.21
C ALA A 46 11.87 -35.13 19.56
N ARG A 47 11.56 -34.95 20.85
CA ARG A 47 10.88 -33.75 21.36
C ARG A 47 11.66 -32.55 20.84
N LYS A 48 11.07 -31.79 19.89
CA LYS A 48 11.54 -30.43 19.65
C LYS A 48 11.53 -29.74 21.02
N PRO A 49 12.60 -29.05 21.40
CA PRO A 49 12.56 -28.30 22.65
C PRO A 49 11.38 -27.34 22.51
N GLU A 50 10.36 -27.47 23.35
CA GLU A 50 9.39 -26.44 23.60
C GLU A 50 10.21 -25.25 24.09
N ILE A 51 10.43 -24.29 23.21
CA ILE A 51 10.91 -22.95 23.60
C ILE A 51 9.75 -22.42 24.43
N ASN A 52 9.81 -22.60 25.73
CA ASN A 52 8.91 -21.97 26.68
C ASN A 52 9.26 -20.48 26.71
N ILE A 53 8.76 -19.74 25.69
CA ILE A 53 8.80 -18.30 25.70
C ILE A 53 7.81 -17.91 26.77
N ALA A 54 8.33 -17.62 27.98
CA ALA A 54 7.51 -17.02 29.03
C ALA A 54 6.70 -15.86 28.40
N PRO A 55 5.40 -15.76 28.65
CA PRO A 55 4.57 -14.73 28.02
C PRO A 55 5.18 -13.38 28.33
N ARG A 56 5.63 -12.69 27.28
CA ARG A 56 6.26 -11.37 27.39
C ARG A 56 5.24 -10.43 28.01
N LYS A 57 5.61 -9.77 29.11
CA LYS A 57 4.71 -8.81 29.78
C LYS A 57 4.30 -7.73 28.76
N PRO A 58 2.99 -7.44 28.59
CA PRO A 58 2.53 -6.51 27.57
C PRO A 58 3.12 -5.12 27.77
N GLU A 59 3.61 -4.53 26.67
CA GLU A 59 4.21 -3.20 26.69
C GLU A 59 3.14 -2.10 26.52
N ILE A 60 2.18 -2.02 27.47
CA ILE A 60 1.02 -1.13 27.39
C ILE A 60 1.41 0.34 27.23
N ASN A 61 2.51 0.80 27.86
CA ASN A 61 2.98 2.18 27.67
C ASN A 61 3.37 2.44 26.21
N SER A 62 4.07 1.51 25.54
CA SER A 62 4.42 1.63 24.12
C SER A 62 3.16 1.68 23.26
N ALA A 63 2.21 0.76 23.50
CA ALA A 63 0.94 0.72 22.79
C ALA A 63 0.14 2.04 22.91
N ILE A 64 0.15 2.67 24.10
CA ILE A 64 -0.48 3.98 24.31
C ILE A 64 0.19 5.06 23.45
N TYR A 65 1.53 5.09 23.41
CA TYR A 65 2.24 6.05 22.55
C TYR A 65 2.01 5.78 21.07
N GLU A 66 2.00 4.55 20.63
CA GLU A 66 1.76 4.16 19.24
C GLU A 66 0.34 4.50 18.79
N ALA A 67 -0.68 4.16 19.59
CA ALA A 67 -2.07 4.55 19.34
C ALA A 67 -2.24 6.07 19.27
N SER A 68 -1.59 6.79 20.18
CA SER A 68 -1.58 8.25 20.20
C SER A 68 -0.91 8.84 18.96
N ALA A 69 0.24 8.28 18.56
CA ALA A 69 0.95 8.70 17.35
C ALA A 69 0.12 8.43 16.09
N TYR A 70 -0.55 7.28 16.01
CA TYR A 70 -1.46 6.95 14.91
C TYR A 70 -2.58 7.98 14.75
N LEU A 71 -3.12 8.50 15.86
CA LEU A 71 -4.12 9.59 15.86
C LEU A 71 -3.49 10.99 15.73
N GLY A 72 -2.18 11.10 15.58
CA GLY A 72 -1.47 12.38 15.47
C GLY A 72 -1.49 13.21 16.75
N VAL A 73 -1.57 12.57 17.91
CA VAL A 73 -1.53 13.23 19.22
C VAL A 73 -0.08 13.57 19.57
N PRO A 74 0.29 14.85 19.72
CA PRO A 74 1.63 15.23 20.15
C PRO A 74 1.94 14.71 21.56
N ARG A 75 3.21 14.34 21.81
CA ARG A 75 3.64 13.81 23.13
C ARG A 75 3.25 14.69 24.31
N LYS A 76 3.26 16.02 24.16
CA LYS A 76 2.82 16.98 25.18
C LYS A 76 1.35 16.83 25.61
N ASN A 77 0.53 16.20 24.77
CA ASN A 77 -0.87 15.93 25.03
C ASN A 77 -1.12 14.58 25.72
N ILE A 78 -0.05 13.82 26.03
CA ILE A 78 -0.09 12.55 26.77
C ILE A 78 0.52 12.82 28.14
N ARG A 79 -0.26 12.61 29.21
CA ARG A 79 0.16 12.84 30.59
C ARG A 79 -0.01 11.58 31.41
N PHE A 80 1.07 11.05 31.95
CA PHE A 80 1.06 10.00 32.95
C PHE A 80 0.93 10.67 34.33
N GLY A 81 -0.12 10.32 35.06
CA GLY A 81 -0.36 10.80 36.44
C GLY A 81 0.34 9.90 37.46
N LYS A 82 0.13 10.26 38.74
CA LYS A 82 0.61 9.42 39.86
C LYS A 82 -0.07 8.05 39.83
N GLU A 83 0.65 7.03 40.25
CA GLU A 83 0.10 5.69 40.48
C GLU A 83 -0.87 5.76 41.67
N THR A 84 -2.00 5.07 41.54
CA THR A 84 -2.98 4.88 42.60
C THR A 84 -2.74 3.55 43.35
N GLU A 85 -3.48 3.28 44.41
CA GLU A 85 -3.46 2.00 45.13
C GLU A 85 -3.52 0.82 44.14
N GLY A 86 -2.64 -0.19 44.34
CA GLY A 86 -2.49 -1.30 43.41
C GLY A 86 -1.57 -1.04 42.24
N GLN A 87 -0.74 0.03 42.24
CA GLN A 87 0.22 0.40 41.18
C GLN A 87 -0.44 0.67 39.81
N ILE A 88 -1.72 1.10 39.79
CA ILE A 88 -2.44 1.41 38.55
C ILE A 88 -2.00 2.78 38.04
N LYS A 89 -1.49 2.83 36.81
CA LYS A 89 -1.07 4.08 36.13
C LYS A 89 -2.27 4.79 35.55
N ASN A 90 -2.43 6.07 35.91
CA ASN A 90 -3.45 6.92 35.31
C ASN A 90 -2.86 7.69 34.12
N VAL A 91 -3.49 7.61 32.95
CA VAL A 91 -3.03 8.27 31.73
C VAL A 91 -4.15 9.17 31.20
N THR A 92 -3.84 10.45 30.95
CA THR A 92 -4.78 11.38 30.31
C THR A 92 -4.22 11.79 28.96
N ILE A 93 -5.03 11.65 27.90
CA ILE A 93 -4.66 11.95 26.53
C ILE A 93 -5.69 12.89 25.93
N ILE A 94 -5.22 13.98 25.30
CA ILE A 94 -6.09 14.94 24.62
C ILE A 94 -6.04 14.66 23.12
N VAL A 95 -7.18 14.22 22.57
CA VAL A 95 -7.35 13.82 21.17
C VAL A 95 -8.19 14.86 20.43
N ASN A 96 -7.95 15.07 19.15
CA ASN A 96 -8.77 15.95 18.33
C ASN A 96 -10.17 15.35 18.11
N SER A 97 -11.22 16.16 18.28
CA SER A 97 -12.61 15.70 18.14
C SER A 97 -13.07 15.46 16.70
N SER A 98 -12.23 15.77 15.70
CA SER A 98 -12.48 15.37 14.31
C SER A 98 -12.51 13.84 14.12
N PHE A 99 -11.81 13.10 15.00
CA PHE A 99 -11.93 11.65 15.03
C PHE A 99 -13.22 11.22 15.74
N PRO A 100 -14.06 10.34 15.14
CA PRO A 100 -15.22 9.78 15.80
C PRO A 100 -14.85 9.05 17.10
N PRO A 101 -15.71 9.07 18.17
CA PRO A 101 -15.43 8.37 19.42
C PRO A 101 -15.12 6.89 19.22
N ALA A 102 -15.97 6.19 18.46
CA ALA A 102 -15.80 4.77 18.17
C ALA A 102 -14.46 4.48 17.47
N PHE A 103 -14.01 5.36 16.55
CA PHE A 103 -12.71 5.21 15.89
C PHE A 103 -11.55 5.37 16.89
N VAL A 104 -11.60 6.39 17.76
CA VAL A 104 -10.58 6.59 18.80
C VAL A 104 -10.51 5.38 19.72
N ASN A 105 -11.67 4.90 20.18
CA ASN A 105 -11.78 3.72 21.02
C ASN A 105 -11.17 2.48 20.34
N HIS A 106 -11.56 2.21 19.10
CA HIS A 106 -11.05 1.09 18.31
C HIS A 106 -9.52 1.14 18.16
N VAL A 107 -8.95 2.31 17.85
CA VAL A 107 -7.50 2.47 17.70
C VAL A 107 -6.76 2.08 18.99
N PHE A 108 -7.19 2.61 20.13
CA PHE A 108 -6.54 2.26 21.40
C PHE A 108 -6.70 0.78 21.75
N GLN A 109 -7.90 0.21 21.57
CA GLN A 109 -8.12 -1.23 21.79
C GLN A 109 -7.20 -2.07 20.91
N LYS A 110 -7.15 -1.76 19.61
CA LYS A 110 -6.30 -2.49 18.66
C LYS A 110 -4.83 -2.48 19.10
N PHE A 111 -4.23 -1.32 19.33
CA PHE A 111 -2.82 -1.22 19.69
C PHE A 111 -2.49 -1.90 21.01
N ILE A 112 -3.41 -1.82 22.00
CA ILE A 112 -3.23 -2.50 23.29
C ILE A 112 -3.30 -4.01 23.13
N THR A 113 -4.24 -4.51 22.34
CA THR A 113 -4.41 -5.96 22.09
C THR A 113 -3.24 -6.51 21.27
N ASP A 114 -2.80 -5.78 20.23
CA ASP A 114 -1.64 -6.15 19.41
C ASP A 114 -0.35 -6.23 20.25
N ALA A 115 -0.25 -5.44 21.31
CA ALA A 115 0.86 -5.49 22.27
C ALA A 115 0.71 -6.59 23.35
N GLY A 116 -0.32 -7.46 23.24
CA GLY A 116 -0.61 -8.53 24.19
C GLY A 116 -1.38 -8.08 25.45
N GLY A 117 -1.86 -6.82 25.48
CA GLY A 117 -2.67 -6.31 26.56
C GLY A 117 -4.15 -6.72 26.48
N ILE A 118 -4.87 -6.58 27.59
CA ILE A 118 -6.31 -6.84 27.69
C ILE A 118 -7.02 -5.54 27.98
N VAL A 119 -8.10 -5.28 27.24
CA VAL A 119 -9.03 -4.19 27.54
C VAL A 119 -10.16 -4.75 28.41
N HIS A 120 -10.11 -4.45 29.71
CA HIS A 120 -11.08 -4.93 30.71
C HIS A 120 -12.40 -4.16 30.67
N ASP A 121 -12.33 -2.85 30.34
CA ASP A 121 -13.51 -1.99 30.24
C ASP A 121 -13.27 -0.83 29.30
N ALA A 122 -14.33 -0.38 28.61
CA ALA A 122 -14.29 0.74 27.67
C ALA A 122 -15.63 1.48 27.70
N VAL A 123 -15.65 2.68 28.27
CA VAL A 123 -16.87 3.46 28.47
C VAL A 123 -16.75 4.84 27.83
N GLU A 124 -17.74 5.19 27.01
CA GLU A 124 -17.91 6.54 26.48
C GLU A 124 -18.78 7.38 27.44
N LYS A 125 -18.32 8.57 27.84
CA LYS A 125 -19.01 9.47 28.78
C LYS A 125 -19.08 10.90 28.24
N GLY A 126 -20.10 11.61 28.76
CA GLY A 126 -20.31 13.02 28.48
C GLY A 126 -21.07 13.27 27.18
N TRP A 127 -21.44 14.56 26.99
CA TRP A 127 -22.13 14.98 25.76
C TRP A 127 -21.29 14.68 24.51
N SER A 128 -21.91 14.05 23.53
CA SER A 128 -21.26 13.63 22.30
C SER A 128 -20.01 12.75 22.52
N ALA A 129 -20.00 11.93 23.58
CA ALA A 129 -18.85 11.06 23.92
C ALA A 129 -17.51 11.83 23.92
N ASN A 130 -17.47 13.00 24.57
CA ASN A 130 -16.26 13.82 24.64
C ASN A 130 -15.19 13.23 25.57
N LYS A 131 -15.49 12.16 26.29
CA LYS A 131 -14.56 11.39 27.12
C LYS A 131 -14.72 9.91 26.84
N ILE A 132 -13.60 9.21 26.72
CA ILE A 132 -13.55 7.75 26.64
C ILE A 132 -12.66 7.28 27.80
N LEU A 133 -13.14 6.33 28.58
CA LEU A 133 -12.41 5.75 29.69
C LEU A 133 -12.10 4.30 29.34
N LEU A 134 -10.82 3.92 29.39
CA LEU A 134 -10.38 2.55 29.19
C LEU A 134 -9.69 2.04 30.45
N ALA A 135 -10.05 0.84 30.88
CA ALA A 135 -9.32 0.08 31.89
C ALA A 135 -8.58 -1.05 31.18
N VAL A 136 -7.26 -1.00 31.20
CA VAL A 136 -6.40 -1.95 30.44
C VAL A 136 -5.35 -2.57 31.33
N GLY A 137 -4.91 -3.76 30.98
CA GLY A 137 -3.94 -4.51 31.76
C GLY A 137 -3.52 -5.82 31.10
N ASP A 138 -3.35 -6.83 31.92
CA ASP A 138 -3.02 -8.20 31.50
C ASP A 138 -3.94 -9.21 32.23
N SER A 139 -3.62 -10.49 32.13
CA SER A 139 -4.38 -11.57 32.80
C SER A 139 -4.37 -11.47 34.32
N SER A 140 -3.45 -10.71 34.94
CA SER A 140 -3.38 -10.48 36.39
C SER A 140 -4.29 -9.33 36.84
N GLY A 141 -4.79 -8.49 35.92
CA GLY A 141 -5.71 -7.42 36.21
C GLY A 141 -5.40 -6.09 35.53
N ILE A 142 -6.05 -5.03 36.00
CA ILE A 142 -5.94 -3.68 35.46
C ILE A 142 -4.61 -3.05 35.91
N THR A 143 -3.79 -2.61 34.97
CA THR A 143 -2.52 -1.91 35.21
C THR A 143 -2.57 -0.42 34.82
N HIS A 144 -3.50 -0.05 33.92
CA HIS A 144 -3.64 1.33 33.43
C HIS A 144 -5.11 1.74 33.35
N ARG A 145 -5.38 2.99 33.72
CA ARG A 145 -6.65 3.68 33.45
C ARG A 145 -6.38 4.84 32.51
N ILE A 146 -6.90 4.75 31.28
CA ILE A 146 -6.67 5.72 30.23
C ILE A 146 -7.92 6.59 30.09
N LYS A 147 -7.75 7.91 30.22
CA LYS A 147 -8.78 8.92 29.99
C LYS A 147 -8.49 9.67 28.71
N LEU A 148 -9.24 9.39 27.66
CA LEU A 148 -9.17 10.12 26.40
C LEU A 148 -10.16 11.29 26.46
N ILE A 149 -9.67 12.51 26.25
CA ILE A 149 -10.48 13.73 26.23
C ILE A 149 -10.47 14.27 24.81
N ARG A 150 -11.63 14.31 24.17
CA ARG A 150 -11.76 14.82 22.81
C ARG A 150 -12.01 16.33 22.83
N ARG A 151 -11.15 17.10 22.15
CA ARG A 151 -11.26 18.57 22.04
C ARG A 151 -11.05 19.02 20.60
N HIS A 152 -11.88 19.94 20.10
CA HIS A 152 -11.78 20.48 18.75
C HIS A 152 -10.44 21.21 18.52
N SER A 153 -9.97 21.95 19.51
CA SER A 153 -8.70 22.70 19.46
C SER A 153 -7.44 21.84 19.64
N ALA A 154 -7.58 20.51 19.87
CA ALA A 154 -6.40 19.65 20.02
C ALA A 154 -5.65 19.57 18.68
N PRO A 155 -4.31 19.79 18.69
CA PRO A 155 -3.53 19.68 17.46
C PRO A 155 -3.47 18.25 16.95
N VAL A 156 -3.37 18.11 15.63
CA VAL A 156 -3.08 16.84 14.93
C VAL A 156 -1.78 16.99 14.18
N GLU A 157 -0.81 16.14 14.49
CA GLU A 157 0.45 16.10 13.73
C GLU A 157 0.19 15.65 12.29
N SER A 158 0.75 16.40 11.35
CA SER A 158 0.58 16.12 9.93
C SER A 158 1.37 14.89 9.51
N THR A 159 0.80 14.09 8.63
CA THR A 159 1.51 13.10 7.83
C THR A 159 1.52 13.53 6.37
N TYR A 160 2.58 13.19 5.65
CA TYR A 160 2.78 13.58 4.24
C TYR A 160 2.69 12.34 3.37
N VAL A 161 1.74 12.35 2.45
CA VAL A 161 1.41 11.22 1.58
C VAL A 161 1.54 11.66 0.13
N ALA A 162 2.43 11.01 -0.62
CA ALA A 162 2.47 11.12 -2.06
C ALA A 162 1.68 9.97 -2.68
N LEU A 163 0.66 10.28 -3.47
CA LEU A 163 -0.02 9.29 -4.29
C LEU A 163 0.64 9.27 -5.66
N LEU A 164 1.11 8.10 -6.10
CA LEU A 164 1.47 7.81 -7.47
C LEU A 164 0.34 6.97 -8.07
N ILE A 165 -0.43 7.55 -8.97
CA ILE A 165 -1.49 6.83 -9.69
C ILE A 165 -0.95 6.48 -11.05
N ASP A 166 -0.78 5.19 -11.31
CA ASP A 166 -0.19 4.66 -12.54
C ASP A 166 -1.26 4.24 -13.56
N ASP A 167 -0.82 3.91 -14.77
CA ASP A 167 -1.62 3.44 -15.91
C ASP A 167 -2.58 4.47 -16.50
N PHE A 168 -2.23 5.77 -16.44
CA PHE A 168 -2.93 6.75 -17.28
C PHE A 168 -2.71 6.46 -18.76
N CYS A 169 -3.70 6.76 -19.60
CA CYS A 169 -3.79 6.52 -21.04
C CYS A 169 -4.25 5.12 -21.45
N VAL A 170 -4.68 4.26 -20.51
CA VAL A 170 -5.25 2.92 -20.78
C VAL A 170 -6.77 2.93 -20.76
N ARG A 171 -7.35 3.81 -19.94
CA ARG A 171 -8.80 3.90 -19.74
C ARG A 171 -9.41 5.02 -20.59
N SER A 172 -10.66 5.35 -20.35
CA SER A 172 -11.29 6.49 -21.04
C SER A 172 -10.79 7.82 -20.49
N ILE A 173 -10.56 8.80 -21.36
CA ILE A 173 -10.20 10.17 -20.98
C ILE A 173 -11.17 10.72 -19.91
N ARG A 174 -12.46 10.40 -20.02
CA ARG A 174 -13.49 10.84 -19.06
C ARG A 174 -13.26 10.32 -17.65
N LEU A 175 -12.84 9.06 -17.50
CA LEU A 175 -12.49 8.49 -16.19
C LEU A 175 -11.23 9.14 -15.63
N GLU A 176 -10.20 9.23 -16.45
CA GLU A 176 -8.89 9.76 -16.06
C GLU A 176 -8.97 11.22 -15.65
N GLN A 177 -9.76 12.05 -16.35
CA GLN A 177 -10.02 13.43 -15.98
C GLN A 177 -10.65 13.60 -14.58
N LYS A 178 -11.44 12.64 -14.12
CA LYS A 178 -12.02 12.69 -12.77
C LYS A 178 -10.95 12.61 -11.68
N PHE A 179 -9.84 11.89 -11.91
CA PHE A 179 -8.69 11.89 -10.99
C PHE A 179 -8.07 13.28 -10.88
N PHE A 180 -7.90 13.99 -11.98
CA PHE A 180 -7.32 15.35 -11.97
C PHE A 180 -8.16 16.34 -11.17
N LYS A 181 -9.47 16.08 -11.07
CA LYS A 181 -10.45 16.90 -10.31
C LYS A 181 -10.53 16.54 -8.81
N LEU A 182 -9.72 15.61 -8.30
CA LEU A 182 -9.72 15.25 -6.86
C LEU A 182 -9.29 16.41 -5.93
N GLY A 183 -8.74 17.50 -6.49
CA GLY A 183 -8.37 18.71 -5.73
C GLY A 183 -7.24 18.51 -4.73
N ILE A 184 -6.39 17.50 -4.95
CA ILE A 184 -5.17 17.25 -4.19
C ILE A 184 -3.94 17.28 -5.10
N LYS A 185 -2.75 17.41 -4.49
CA LYS A 185 -1.51 17.09 -5.19
C LYS A 185 -1.37 15.57 -5.29
N PHE A 186 -1.05 15.07 -6.48
CA PHE A 186 -0.65 13.69 -6.71
C PHE A 186 0.23 13.61 -7.96
N SER A 187 0.89 12.47 -8.19
CA SER A 187 1.71 12.21 -9.36
C SER A 187 1.04 11.18 -10.26
N ALA A 188 0.91 11.49 -11.53
CA ALA A 188 0.29 10.63 -12.53
C ALA A 188 1.38 9.90 -13.33
N GLY A 189 1.36 8.56 -13.28
CA GLY A 189 2.17 7.68 -14.12
C GLY A 189 1.51 7.51 -15.48
N ILE A 190 2.06 8.18 -16.50
CA ILE A 190 1.49 8.32 -17.82
C ILE A 190 2.21 7.35 -18.77
N LEU A 191 1.47 6.43 -19.35
CA LEU A 191 1.98 5.50 -20.35
C LEU A 191 2.24 6.22 -21.68
N PRO A 192 3.47 6.16 -22.23
CA PRO A 192 3.76 6.62 -23.57
C PRO A 192 3.16 5.71 -24.63
N SER A 193 3.11 6.17 -25.86
CA SER A 193 2.72 5.39 -27.06
C SER A 193 1.34 4.71 -26.97
N ARG A 194 0.43 5.25 -26.15
CA ARG A 194 -0.98 4.82 -26.08
C ARG A 194 -1.87 5.75 -26.88
N GLU A 195 -3.05 5.26 -27.21
CA GLU A 195 -4.05 6.02 -27.97
C GLU A 195 -4.34 7.41 -27.38
N PHE A 196 -4.46 7.48 -26.05
CA PHE A 196 -4.85 8.70 -25.35
C PHE A 196 -3.68 9.50 -24.78
N THR A 197 -2.42 9.10 -24.97
CA THR A 197 -1.25 9.76 -24.36
C THR A 197 -1.23 11.25 -24.65
N ARG A 198 -1.37 11.65 -25.93
CA ARG A 198 -1.37 13.06 -26.35
C ARG A 198 -2.52 13.85 -25.74
N ASN A 199 -3.72 13.26 -25.71
CA ASN A 199 -4.91 13.91 -25.16
C ASN A 199 -4.77 14.15 -23.66
N ILE A 200 -4.31 13.16 -22.91
CA ILE A 200 -4.11 13.25 -21.46
C ILE A 200 -3.01 14.26 -21.13
N VAL A 201 -1.89 14.25 -21.85
CA VAL A 201 -0.80 15.22 -21.67
C VAL A 201 -1.28 16.66 -21.93
N THR A 202 -2.08 16.88 -22.98
CA THR A 202 -2.67 18.19 -23.27
C THR A 202 -3.61 18.62 -22.16
N LEU A 203 -4.50 17.71 -21.71
CA LEU A 203 -5.46 17.99 -20.65
C LEU A 203 -4.76 18.33 -19.31
N LEU A 204 -3.66 17.66 -18.99
CA LEU A 204 -2.90 17.91 -17.78
C LEU A 204 -2.31 19.32 -17.67
N ALA A 205 -2.26 20.10 -18.75
CA ALA A 205 -1.84 21.50 -18.68
C ALA A 205 -2.81 22.36 -17.84
N GLU A 206 -4.07 21.95 -17.74
CA GLU A 206 -5.11 22.63 -16.94
C GLU A 206 -5.06 22.27 -15.46
N TYR A 207 -4.26 21.24 -15.06
CA TYR A 207 -4.24 20.69 -13.71
C TYR A 207 -2.84 20.78 -13.06
N PRO A 208 -2.42 21.99 -12.61
CA PRO A 208 -1.08 22.21 -12.05
C PRO A 208 -0.82 21.45 -10.71
N ASN A 209 -1.87 20.92 -10.10
CA ASN A 209 -1.77 20.06 -8.92
C ASN A 209 -1.38 18.61 -9.24
N VAL A 210 -1.31 18.22 -10.52
CA VAL A 210 -0.92 16.88 -10.97
C VAL A 210 0.49 16.92 -11.54
N GLU A 211 1.40 16.20 -10.89
CA GLU A 211 2.78 16.01 -11.34
C GLU A 211 2.84 14.90 -12.39
N ARG A 212 3.63 15.08 -13.45
CA ARG A 212 3.74 14.13 -14.55
C ARG A 212 4.94 13.22 -14.34
N ILE A 213 4.71 11.91 -14.38
CA ILE A 213 5.72 10.84 -14.33
C ILE A 213 5.56 10.00 -15.59
N VAL A 214 6.64 9.73 -16.31
CA VAL A 214 6.63 8.76 -17.40
C VAL A 214 6.50 7.37 -16.81
N HIS A 215 5.45 6.64 -17.13
CA HIS A 215 5.27 5.24 -16.73
C HIS A 215 5.85 4.35 -17.83
N LEU A 216 7.17 4.08 -17.74
CA LEU A 216 7.98 3.48 -18.80
C LEU A 216 7.68 1.98 -18.93
N PRO A 217 7.15 1.51 -20.09
CA PRO A 217 6.92 0.09 -20.31
C PRO A 217 8.24 -0.70 -20.34
N MET A 218 8.33 -1.74 -19.51
CA MET A 218 9.55 -2.54 -19.36
C MET A 218 9.22 -4.03 -19.27
N GLU A 219 10.13 -4.86 -19.76
CA GLU A 219 9.96 -6.30 -19.87
C GLU A 219 9.65 -6.98 -18.53
N PRO A 220 8.47 -7.63 -18.39
CA PRO A 220 8.16 -8.46 -17.25
C PRO A 220 8.71 -9.88 -17.42
N ARG A 221 8.79 -10.64 -16.32
CA ARG A 221 8.90 -12.10 -16.40
C ARG A 221 7.64 -12.64 -17.07
N GLY A 222 7.83 -13.50 -18.04
CA GLY A 222 6.71 -14.05 -18.82
C GLY A 222 6.39 -13.32 -20.12
N TYR A 223 7.18 -12.29 -20.50
CA TYR A 223 7.13 -11.78 -21.86
C TYR A 223 7.50 -12.90 -22.87
N PRO A 224 6.83 -13.05 -24.03
CA PRO A 224 5.82 -12.13 -24.58
C PRO A 224 4.36 -12.40 -24.16
N ASP A 225 4.08 -13.45 -23.39
CA ASP A 225 2.69 -13.79 -22.98
C ASP A 225 2.09 -12.68 -22.08
N ILE A 226 2.95 -12.03 -21.28
CA ILE A 226 2.62 -10.83 -20.51
C ILE A 226 3.26 -9.63 -21.21
N ASP A 227 2.44 -8.90 -22.00
CA ASP A 227 2.92 -7.79 -22.83
C ASP A 227 2.75 -6.43 -22.13
N PRO A 228 3.84 -5.69 -21.84
CA PRO A 228 3.76 -4.34 -21.27
C PRO A 228 3.27 -3.28 -22.28
N GLY A 229 3.13 -3.66 -23.55
CA GLY A 229 2.64 -2.81 -24.62
C GLY A 229 3.72 -2.21 -25.50
N PRO A 230 3.33 -1.26 -26.38
CA PRO A 230 4.21 -0.74 -27.40
C PRO A 230 5.44 -0.04 -26.80
N ASP A 231 6.55 -0.13 -27.56
CA ASP A 231 7.84 0.50 -27.24
C ASP A 231 8.45 0.07 -25.89
N ALA A 232 8.07 -1.10 -25.37
CA ALA A 232 8.62 -1.61 -24.12
C ALA A 232 10.13 -1.82 -24.17
N ILE A 233 10.83 -1.48 -23.11
CA ILE A 233 12.25 -1.75 -22.93
C ILE A 233 12.47 -3.25 -22.65
N LEU A 234 13.13 -3.95 -23.60
CA LEU A 234 13.41 -5.38 -23.49
C LEU A 234 14.89 -5.63 -23.18
N THR A 235 15.16 -6.67 -22.41
CA THR A 235 16.52 -7.07 -22.04
C THR A 235 17.35 -7.56 -23.21
N SER A 236 16.74 -7.98 -24.32
CA SER A 236 17.40 -8.35 -25.56
C SER A 236 17.88 -7.18 -26.42
N MET A 237 17.42 -5.96 -26.14
CA MET A 237 17.78 -4.76 -26.91
C MET A 237 19.22 -4.32 -26.64
N SER A 238 19.85 -3.69 -27.64
CA SER A 238 21.14 -3.00 -27.45
C SER A 238 20.96 -1.76 -26.57
N ASP A 239 22.05 -1.33 -25.90
CA ASP A 239 22.05 -0.14 -25.05
C ASP A 239 21.59 1.10 -25.83
N LYS A 240 22.05 1.26 -27.06
CA LYS A 240 21.64 2.34 -27.95
C LYS A 240 20.12 2.34 -28.14
N ARG A 241 19.53 1.18 -28.41
CA ARG A 241 18.07 1.07 -28.61
C ARG A 241 17.29 1.37 -27.34
N ILE A 242 17.76 0.91 -26.17
CA ILE A 242 17.16 1.23 -24.88
C ILE A 242 17.17 2.74 -24.64
N MET A 243 18.30 3.40 -24.87
CA MET A 243 18.46 4.84 -24.68
C MET A 243 17.55 5.63 -25.64
N GLU A 244 17.48 5.24 -26.93
CA GLU A 244 16.58 5.86 -27.93
C GLU A 244 15.11 5.75 -27.51
N LEU A 245 14.65 4.58 -27.10
CA LEU A 245 13.27 4.38 -26.66
C LEU A 245 12.97 5.17 -25.38
N THR A 246 13.87 5.14 -24.40
CA THR A 246 13.72 5.91 -23.17
C THR A 246 13.58 7.40 -23.46
N MET A 247 14.38 7.96 -24.37
CA MET A 247 14.26 9.35 -24.79
C MET A 247 12.93 9.62 -25.50
N LYS A 248 12.56 8.76 -26.45
CA LYS A 248 11.30 8.85 -27.20
C LYS A 248 10.10 8.91 -26.25
N ASP A 249 10.08 8.07 -25.24
CA ASP A 249 8.97 7.96 -24.30
C ASP A 249 8.90 9.17 -23.36
N ILE A 250 10.05 9.67 -22.92
CA ILE A 250 10.13 10.92 -22.15
C ILE A 250 9.62 12.12 -22.98
N ASP A 251 10.02 12.21 -24.24
CA ASP A 251 9.66 13.32 -25.13
C ASP A 251 8.14 13.37 -25.45
N GLN A 252 7.44 12.25 -25.32
CA GLN A 252 5.97 12.21 -25.45
C GLN A 252 5.23 12.85 -24.26
N ILE A 253 5.90 13.03 -23.12
CA ILE A 253 5.29 13.54 -21.89
C ILE A 253 6.02 14.81 -21.43
N PRO A 254 5.85 15.94 -22.15
CA PRO A 254 6.51 17.19 -21.81
C PRO A 254 6.12 17.66 -20.40
N GLY A 255 7.13 18.13 -19.67
CA GLY A 255 6.99 18.54 -18.28
C GLY A 255 7.00 17.36 -17.28
N ALA A 256 7.33 16.13 -17.71
CA ALA A 256 7.63 15.04 -16.80
C ALA A 256 8.85 15.39 -15.93
N VAL A 257 8.79 15.05 -14.65
CA VAL A 257 9.85 15.30 -13.67
C VAL A 257 10.55 14.03 -13.20
N GLY A 258 10.00 12.87 -13.56
CA GLY A 258 10.53 11.56 -13.21
C GLY A 258 9.97 10.45 -14.09
N VAL A 259 10.46 9.24 -13.84
CA VAL A 259 10.08 8.02 -14.54
C VAL A 259 9.79 6.93 -13.50
N SER A 260 8.74 6.14 -13.70
CA SER A 260 8.45 4.89 -12.99
C SER A 260 8.39 3.73 -13.97
N ASN A 261 8.57 2.50 -13.51
CA ASN A 261 8.44 1.33 -14.38
C ASN A 261 7.00 0.82 -14.43
N HIS A 262 6.45 0.67 -15.64
CA HIS A 262 5.27 -0.15 -15.91
C HIS A 262 5.73 -1.59 -16.10
N MET A 263 5.19 -2.51 -15.29
CA MET A 263 5.70 -3.89 -15.22
C MET A 263 7.23 -3.93 -14.95
N GLY A 264 8.02 -4.62 -15.78
CA GLY A 264 9.48 -4.56 -15.73
C GLY A 264 10.12 -5.47 -14.69
N SER A 265 9.44 -6.52 -14.22
CA SER A 265 10.01 -7.43 -13.22
C SER A 265 11.26 -8.19 -13.69
N LEU A 266 11.52 -8.26 -15.01
CA LEU A 266 12.78 -8.78 -15.56
C LEU A 266 13.77 -7.64 -15.88
N ALA A 267 13.29 -6.59 -16.54
CA ALA A 267 14.16 -5.50 -16.99
C ALA A 267 14.81 -4.72 -15.83
N THR A 268 14.09 -4.51 -14.71
CA THR A 268 14.61 -3.78 -13.54
C THR A 268 15.66 -4.56 -12.74
N GLU A 269 15.79 -5.87 -12.94
CA GLU A 269 16.87 -6.70 -12.38
C GLU A 269 18.14 -6.67 -13.23
N ASN A 270 18.04 -6.21 -14.47
CA ASN A 270 19.16 -6.21 -15.41
C ASN A 270 19.99 -4.93 -15.27
N GLN A 271 21.22 -5.04 -14.74
CA GLN A 271 22.12 -3.90 -14.52
C GLN A 271 22.38 -3.09 -15.79
N ARG A 272 22.61 -3.77 -16.94
CA ARG A 272 22.88 -3.12 -18.23
C ARG A 272 21.68 -2.27 -18.67
N VAL A 273 20.48 -2.84 -18.60
CA VAL A 273 19.24 -2.14 -18.96
C VAL A 273 19.02 -0.93 -18.06
N MET A 274 19.09 -1.13 -16.75
CA MET A 274 18.87 -0.05 -15.79
C MET A 274 19.92 1.05 -15.94
N ARG A 275 21.17 0.71 -16.23
CA ARG A 275 22.22 1.67 -16.51
C ARG A 275 21.90 2.53 -17.74
N ALA A 276 21.50 1.92 -18.84
CA ALA A 276 21.12 2.64 -20.07
C ALA A 276 19.94 3.60 -19.83
N VAL A 277 18.90 3.15 -19.12
CA VAL A 277 17.76 3.99 -18.72
C VAL A 277 18.22 5.15 -17.83
N MET A 278 18.97 4.86 -16.76
CA MET A 278 19.40 5.86 -15.78
C MET A 278 20.35 6.92 -16.37
N MET A 279 21.15 6.58 -17.37
CA MET A 279 21.98 7.54 -18.11
C MET A 279 21.13 8.63 -18.77
N ILE A 280 20.01 8.26 -19.38
CA ILE A 280 19.07 9.21 -19.98
C ILE A 280 18.39 10.05 -18.90
N LEU A 281 17.98 9.44 -17.79
CA LEU A 281 17.37 10.18 -16.67
C LEU A 281 18.34 11.23 -16.10
N ARG A 282 19.62 10.87 -15.94
CA ARG A 282 20.67 11.81 -15.53
C ARG A 282 20.81 12.97 -16.51
N GLN A 283 20.85 12.67 -17.81
CA GLN A 283 20.96 13.70 -18.87
C GLN A 283 19.78 14.66 -18.86
N ARG A 284 18.56 14.16 -18.60
CA ARG A 284 17.31 14.93 -18.58
C ARG A 284 17.02 15.56 -17.20
N GLY A 285 17.80 15.26 -16.18
CA GLY A 285 17.58 15.75 -14.81
C GLY A 285 16.33 15.14 -14.12
N LEU A 286 15.90 13.96 -14.57
CA LEU A 286 14.71 13.26 -14.07
C LEU A 286 15.08 12.34 -12.89
N PHE A 287 14.11 12.06 -12.02
CA PHE A 287 14.27 11.06 -10.97
C PHE A 287 13.64 9.71 -11.36
N TRP A 288 14.01 8.65 -10.65
CA TRP A 288 13.43 7.32 -10.78
C TRP A 288 12.54 6.96 -9.60
N VAL A 289 11.38 6.32 -9.86
CA VAL A 289 10.52 5.68 -8.88
C VAL A 289 10.35 4.22 -9.23
N ASP A 290 10.89 3.33 -8.40
CA ASP A 290 10.70 1.89 -8.58
C ASP A 290 9.32 1.44 -8.09
N SER A 291 8.52 0.86 -8.96
CA SER A 291 7.17 0.35 -8.67
C SER A 291 7.18 -1.00 -7.95
N ARG A 292 8.37 -1.54 -7.59
CA ARG A 292 8.56 -2.78 -6.82
C ARG A 292 7.88 -4.02 -7.42
N THR A 293 7.92 -4.15 -8.73
CA THR A 293 7.41 -5.33 -9.44
C THR A 293 8.26 -6.58 -9.20
N THR A 294 9.45 -6.41 -8.64
CA THR A 294 10.35 -7.46 -8.14
C THR A 294 11.11 -6.98 -6.91
N ILE A 295 11.55 -7.94 -6.07
CA ILE A 295 12.43 -7.64 -4.93
C ILE A 295 13.92 -7.58 -5.34
N TYR A 296 14.27 -8.04 -6.54
CA TYR A 296 15.64 -8.14 -7.05
C TYR A 296 16.06 -6.95 -7.91
N THR A 297 15.29 -5.88 -7.91
CA THR A 297 15.60 -4.67 -8.68
C THR A 297 16.95 -4.08 -8.28
N VAL A 298 17.72 -3.64 -9.26
CA VAL A 298 19.06 -3.05 -9.07
C VAL A 298 19.07 -1.52 -9.14
N PHE A 299 17.88 -0.88 -9.14
CA PHE A 299 17.78 0.56 -9.36
C PHE A 299 18.59 1.40 -8.37
N ALA A 300 18.64 0.98 -7.09
CA ALA A 300 19.24 1.80 -6.04
C ALA A 300 20.76 1.91 -6.21
N GLU A 301 21.42 0.81 -6.53
CA GLU A 301 22.85 0.74 -6.80
C GLU A 301 23.23 1.59 -8.03
N ILE A 302 22.53 1.38 -9.15
CA ILE A 302 22.80 2.10 -10.41
C ILE A 302 22.48 3.60 -10.27
N ALA A 303 21.40 3.96 -9.59
CA ALA A 303 21.04 5.36 -9.36
C ALA A 303 22.09 6.07 -8.49
N GLN A 304 22.60 5.41 -7.45
CA GLN A 304 23.68 5.95 -6.61
C GLN A 304 24.96 6.15 -7.42
N GLU A 305 25.37 5.18 -8.20
CA GLU A 305 26.57 5.26 -9.04
C GLU A 305 26.49 6.42 -10.04
N LEU A 306 25.35 6.57 -10.70
CA LEU A 306 25.14 7.61 -11.72
C LEU A 306 24.71 8.97 -11.15
N GLY A 307 24.48 9.09 -9.85
CA GLY A 307 24.01 10.32 -9.21
C GLY A 307 22.58 10.70 -9.62
N VAL A 308 21.72 9.71 -9.97
CA VAL A 308 20.31 9.91 -10.25
C VAL A 308 19.53 9.89 -8.94
N LYS A 309 18.64 10.85 -8.75
CA LYS A 309 17.72 10.79 -7.61
C LYS A 309 16.74 9.65 -7.82
N ALA A 310 16.66 8.74 -6.87
CA ALA A 310 15.79 7.57 -6.98
C ALA A 310 15.10 7.25 -5.66
N THR A 311 13.94 6.62 -5.76
CA THR A 311 13.17 6.10 -4.63
C THR A 311 12.37 4.88 -5.09
N LYS A 312 11.66 4.27 -4.17
CA LYS A 312 10.66 3.23 -4.47
C LYS A 312 9.32 3.60 -3.84
N ILE A 313 8.24 3.02 -4.32
CA ILE A 313 6.96 3.07 -3.63
C ILE A 313 7.09 2.39 -2.27
N ASP A 314 6.43 2.92 -1.25
CA ASP A 314 6.40 2.30 0.06
C ASP A 314 5.33 1.18 0.09
N HIS A 315 4.15 1.44 -0.48
CA HIS A 315 3.04 0.48 -0.50
C HIS A 315 2.20 0.60 -1.80
N LEU A 316 1.76 -0.55 -2.32
CA LEU A 316 0.73 -0.65 -3.34
C LEU A 316 -0.64 -0.74 -2.66
N LEU A 317 -1.61 0.09 -3.05
CA LEU A 317 -2.94 0.12 -2.43
C LEU A 317 -3.86 -0.99 -2.94
N ASP A 318 -3.82 -1.25 -4.24
CA ASP A 318 -4.74 -2.13 -4.98
C ASP A 318 -4.07 -3.38 -5.58
N PRO A 319 -3.44 -4.26 -4.77
CA PRO A 319 -2.96 -5.54 -5.27
C PRO A 319 -4.11 -6.33 -5.88
N GLU A 320 -3.79 -7.16 -6.86
CA GLU A 320 -4.77 -8.05 -7.48
C GLU A 320 -5.52 -8.89 -6.44
N GLY A 321 -6.83 -9.05 -6.62
CA GLY A 321 -7.70 -9.82 -5.73
C GLY A 321 -8.21 -9.09 -4.49
N PHE A 322 -7.79 -7.84 -4.23
CA PHE A 322 -8.27 -7.09 -3.07
C PHE A 322 -9.67 -6.49 -3.32
N SER A 323 -10.53 -6.61 -2.30
CA SER A 323 -11.83 -5.95 -2.30
C SER A 323 -11.70 -4.43 -2.10
N LYS A 324 -12.76 -3.70 -2.46
CA LYS A 324 -12.83 -2.25 -2.25
C LYS A 324 -12.59 -1.87 -0.77
N GLU A 325 -13.16 -2.62 0.15
CA GLU A 325 -13.06 -2.41 1.60
C GLU A 325 -11.62 -2.63 2.08
N GLN A 326 -10.94 -3.64 1.56
CA GLN A 326 -9.53 -3.92 1.87
C GLN A 326 -8.62 -2.79 1.38
N ILE A 327 -8.86 -2.27 0.17
CA ILE A 327 -8.12 -1.13 -0.38
C ILE A 327 -8.35 0.13 0.47
N GLU A 328 -9.61 0.42 0.84
CA GLU A 328 -9.97 1.54 1.70
C GLU A 328 -9.29 1.44 3.07
N GLN A 329 -9.33 0.27 3.70
CA GLN A 329 -8.63 0.02 4.96
C GLN A 329 -7.13 0.29 4.84
N ARG A 330 -6.47 -0.22 3.79
CA ARG A 330 -5.04 0.01 3.54
C ARG A 330 -4.71 1.49 3.35
N LEU A 331 -5.57 2.23 2.64
CA LEU A 331 -5.38 3.68 2.47
C LEU A 331 -5.32 4.39 3.83
N PHE A 332 -6.27 4.12 4.73
CA PHE A 332 -6.26 4.70 6.07
C PHE A 332 -5.06 4.24 6.89
N GLU A 333 -4.78 2.95 6.90
CA GLU A 333 -3.67 2.36 7.64
C GLU A 333 -2.33 2.97 7.24
N TYR A 334 -2.03 3.06 5.94
CA TYR A 334 -0.76 3.61 5.47
C TYR A 334 -0.68 5.13 5.63
N CYS A 335 -1.79 5.86 5.42
CA CYS A 335 -1.81 7.29 5.64
C CYS A 335 -1.59 7.65 7.12
N LEU A 336 -2.30 7.01 8.05
CA LEU A 336 -2.22 7.37 9.47
C LEU A 336 -1.01 6.70 10.15
N GLY A 337 -0.67 5.48 9.79
CA GLY A 337 0.51 4.75 10.30
C GLY A 337 1.86 5.31 9.84
N SER A 338 1.86 6.26 8.92
CA SER A 338 3.08 6.93 8.45
C SER A 338 3.42 8.22 9.20
N ARG A 339 2.72 8.52 10.29
CA ARG A 339 3.04 9.67 11.13
C ARG A 339 4.44 9.54 11.73
N GLY A 340 5.14 10.67 11.84
CA GLY A 340 6.53 10.68 12.28
C GLY A 340 7.55 10.29 11.19
N LYS A 341 7.09 9.77 10.03
CA LYS A 341 7.95 9.55 8.87
C LYS A 341 8.04 10.82 8.01
N PRO A 342 9.13 11.00 7.23
CA PRO A 342 9.30 12.20 6.38
C PRO A 342 8.22 12.33 5.31
N ALA A 343 7.84 11.22 4.70
CA ALA A 343 6.74 11.05 3.77
C ALA A 343 6.55 9.55 3.45
N VAL A 344 5.36 9.17 2.99
CA VAL A 344 5.06 7.85 2.42
C VAL A 344 4.63 8.02 0.96
N ILE A 345 5.06 7.09 0.10
CA ILE A 345 4.66 7.02 -1.32
C ILE A 345 3.74 5.82 -1.48
N LEU A 346 2.47 6.08 -1.77
CA LEU A 346 1.45 5.06 -2.03
C LEU A 346 1.20 5.00 -3.53
N ASN A 347 1.17 3.80 -4.07
CA ASN A 347 0.89 3.55 -5.48
C ASN A 347 -0.49 2.91 -5.64
N ALA A 348 -1.19 3.26 -6.70
CA ALA A 348 -2.44 2.65 -7.14
C ALA A 348 -2.58 2.80 -8.66
N HIS A 349 -3.49 2.04 -9.27
CA HIS A 349 -3.74 2.11 -10.71
C HIS A 349 -5.07 2.81 -11.02
N VAL A 350 -5.17 3.41 -12.21
CA VAL A 350 -6.39 4.07 -12.67
C VAL A 350 -7.54 3.07 -12.75
N SER A 351 -8.55 3.24 -11.89
CA SER A 351 -9.78 2.42 -11.89
C SER A 351 -10.95 3.19 -11.24
N ASP A 352 -12.18 2.78 -11.57
CA ASP A 352 -13.38 3.35 -10.92
C ASP A 352 -13.38 3.08 -9.42
N THR A 353 -12.85 1.94 -8.98
CA THR A 353 -12.73 1.56 -7.56
C THR A 353 -11.82 2.54 -6.82
N ILE A 354 -10.60 2.75 -7.30
CA ILE A 354 -9.64 3.70 -6.69
C ILE A 354 -10.20 5.12 -6.71
N LEU A 355 -10.77 5.56 -7.84
CA LEU A 355 -11.40 6.89 -7.92
C LEU A 355 -12.49 7.06 -6.86
N SER A 356 -13.38 6.06 -6.70
CA SER A 356 -14.48 6.12 -5.73
C SER A 356 -14.00 6.19 -4.29
N ILE A 357 -12.94 5.44 -3.94
CA ILE A 357 -12.31 5.46 -2.63
C ILE A 357 -11.67 6.83 -2.37
N LEU A 358 -10.83 7.29 -3.29
CA LEU A 358 -10.13 8.57 -3.12
C LEU A 358 -11.12 9.75 -3.01
N ALA A 359 -12.16 9.80 -3.86
CA ALA A 359 -13.15 10.87 -3.82
C ALA A 359 -13.91 10.91 -2.48
N LYS A 360 -14.22 9.74 -1.90
CA LYS A 360 -14.89 9.61 -0.59
C LYS A 360 -13.97 9.98 0.57
N ASP A 361 -12.74 9.48 0.56
CA ASP A 361 -11.90 9.41 1.76
C ASP A 361 -10.88 10.55 1.88
N ILE A 362 -10.48 11.21 0.77
CA ILE A 362 -9.59 12.38 0.81
C ILE A 362 -10.08 13.46 1.79
N PRO A 363 -11.38 13.87 1.78
CA PRO A 363 -11.86 14.87 2.73
C PRO A 363 -11.73 14.44 4.19
N VAL A 364 -11.90 13.15 4.49
CA VAL A 364 -11.75 12.57 5.83
C VAL A 364 -10.28 12.57 6.25
N LEU A 365 -9.41 12.07 5.39
CA LEU A 365 -7.97 12.00 5.63
C LEU A 365 -7.36 13.40 5.85
N ARG A 366 -7.81 14.40 5.09
CA ARG A 366 -7.40 15.81 5.31
C ARG A 366 -7.75 16.30 6.70
N ARG A 367 -8.98 16.01 7.18
CA ARG A 367 -9.40 16.35 8.55
C ARG A 367 -8.55 15.63 9.61
N TYR A 368 -8.02 14.46 9.28
CA TYR A 368 -7.12 13.68 10.13
C TYR A 368 -5.65 14.11 10.00
N GLY A 369 -5.37 15.23 9.34
CA GLY A 369 -4.02 15.81 9.23
C GLY A 369 -3.17 15.22 8.11
N VAL A 370 -3.76 14.47 7.16
CA VAL A 370 -3.05 14.00 5.98
C VAL A 370 -2.86 15.14 4.99
N LYS A 371 -1.63 15.37 4.57
CA LYS A 371 -1.24 16.32 3.54
C LYS A 371 -0.77 15.57 2.30
N PHE A 372 -1.54 15.70 1.24
CA PHE A 372 -1.17 15.10 -0.04
C PHE A 372 -0.11 15.98 -0.74
N ILE A 373 0.97 15.34 -1.17
CA ILE A 373 2.14 15.96 -1.79
C ILE A 373 2.51 15.22 -3.08
N TRP A 374 3.37 15.80 -3.89
CA TRP A 374 3.94 15.13 -5.06
C TRP A 374 5.03 14.13 -4.67
N VAL A 375 5.29 13.17 -5.53
CA VAL A 375 6.40 12.22 -5.37
C VAL A 375 7.74 12.95 -5.33
N SER A 376 7.95 13.96 -6.18
CA SER A 376 9.15 14.79 -6.14
C SER A 376 9.35 15.47 -4.78
N GLU A 377 8.27 15.91 -4.12
CA GLU A 377 8.33 16.48 -2.79
C GLU A 377 8.65 15.42 -1.73
N ALA A 378 8.07 14.21 -1.86
CA ALA A 378 8.38 13.09 -0.96
C ALA A 378 9.87 12.70 -1.03
N ILE A 379 10.46 12.64 -2.23
CA ILE A 379 11.88 12.38 -2.43
C ILE A 379 12.74 13.42 -1.71
N ARG A 380 12.42 14.72 -1.85
CA ARG A 380 13.16 15.79 -1.16
C ARG A 380 13.07 15.65 0.36
N ARG A 381 11.88 15.34 0.90
CA ARG A 381 11.66 15.15 2.35
C ARG A 381 12.44 13.95 2.89
N LYS A 382 12.39 12.82 2.20
CA LYS A 382 13.16 11.62 2.57
C LYS A 382 14.67 11.91 2.59
N ALA A 383 15.20 12.58 1.57
CA ALA A 383 16.62 12.97 1.51
C ALA A 383 17.04 13.94 2.63
N GLN A 384 16.19 14.91 2.99
CA GLN A 384 16.46 15.83 4.10
C GLN A 384 16.45 15.11 5.46
N TRP A 385 15.54 14.16 5.63
CA TRP A 385 15.44 13.36 6.84
C TRP A 385 16.70 12.52 7.07
N HIS A 386 17.17 11.79 6.06
CA HIS A 386 18.38 10.98 6.15
C HIS A 386 19.61 11.83 6.52
N ARG A 387 19.75 13.01 5.91
CA ARG A 387 20.85 13.93 6.26
C ARG A 387 20.82 14.43 7.70
N LYS A 388 19.64 14.60 8.29
CA LYS A 388 19.49 14.98 9.70
C LYS A 388 19.81 13.84 10.65
N SER A 389 19.35 12.62 10.32
CA SER A 389 19.56 11.42 11.14
C SER A 389 21.03 10.97 11.17
N GLN A 390 21.84 11.32 10.16
CA GLN A 390 23.29 11.03 10.13
C GLN A 390 24.14 12.05 10.90
N LYS A 391 23.54 13.15 11.36
CA LYS A 391 24.24 14.21 12.14
C LYS A 391 24.02 14.11 13.65
N ILE A 392 23.22 13.14 14.08
CA ILE A 392 22.95 12.80 15.49
C ILE A 392 23.66 11.51 15.84
#